data_01ad8a4e0df26a6ebe811e6688a76b53
#
_entry.id   01ad8a4e0df26a6ebe811e6688a76b53
#
_cell.length_a   1.000
_cell.length_b   1.000
_cell.length_c   1.000
_cell.angle_alpha   90.00
_cell.angle_beta   90.00
_cell.angle_gamma   90.00
#
_symmetry.space_group_name_H-M   'P 1'
#
loop_
_entity.id
_entity.type
_entity.pdbx_description
1 polymer ?
#
loop_
_entity_poly.entity_id
_entity_poly.type
_entity_poly.pdbx_seq_one_letter_code
_entity_poly.pdbx_strand_id
1 'polypeptide(L)'
;MKPRLNPYQAAPEAMKAVAALDAYVQSSGLEPSLLELIKMRVSQINGCAYCLHLHARAKGESEERLYLLDAWRESPLYTNRERAALA
;
A
#
# COMPACT_ATOMS: atom_id res chain seq x y z
N MET A 1 12.34 -0.73 17.59
CA MET A 1 12.09 -2.11 18.05
C MET A 1 12.78 -3.09 17.12
N LYS A 2 13.47 -4.06 17.68
CA LYS A 2 14.11 -5.09 16.85
C LYS A 2 13.04 -6.07 16.36
N PRO A 3 13.09 -6.48 15.10
CA PRO A 3 12.20 -7.54 14.62
C PRO A 3 12.49 -8.86 15.31
N ARG A 4 11.47 -9.65 15.56
CA ARG A 4 11.60 -10.95 16.25
C ARG A 4 12.28 -11.98 15.37
N LEU A 5 12.09 -11.88 14.08
CA LEU A 5 12.75 -12.75 13.09
C LEU A 5 12.77 -12.06 11.73
N ASN A 6 13.62 -12.54 10.86
CA ASN A 6 13.66 -12.11 9.47
C ASN A 6 12.97 -13.18 8.62
N PRO A 7 11.78 -12.92 8.06
CA PRO A 7 11.05 -13.93 7.30
C PRO A 7 11.78 -14.39 6.04
N TYR A 8 12.62 -13.54 5.45
CA TYR A 8 13.41 -13.89 4.26
C TYR A 8 14.47 -14.94 4.58
N GLN A 9 14.95 -14.97 5.83
CA GLN A 9 15.89 -16.00 6.29
C GLN A 9 15.17 -17.22 6.87
N ALA A 10 14.05 -16.99 7.58
CA ALA A 10 13.32 -18.05 8.25
C ALA A 10 12.47 -18.90 7.28
N ALA A 11 11.88 -18.27 6.26
CA ALA A 11 10.97 -18.94 5.33
C ALA A 11 11.14 -18.36 3.91
N PRO A 12 12.29 -18.59 3.24
CA PRO A 12 12.56 -17.98 1.94
C PRO A 12 11.56 -18.40 0.86
N GLU A 13 11.08 -19.65 0.88
CA GLU A 13 10.10 -20.11 -0.11
C GLU A 13 8.74 -19.43 0.05
N ALA A 14 8.32 -19.16 1.29
CA ALA A 14 7.09 -18.42 1.57
C ALA A 14 7.22 -16.98 1.06
N MET A 15 8.36 -16.35 1.27
CA MET A 15 8.59 -14.97 0.81
C MET A 15 8.66 -14.88 -0.72
N LYS A 16 9.16 -15.92 -1.40
CA LYS A 16 9.09 -16.00 -2.86
C LYS A 16 7.65 -16.03 -3.36
N ALA A 17 6.79 -16.79 -2.69
CA ALA A 17 5.38 -16.87 -3.04
C ALA A 17 4.68 -15.52 -2.85
N VAL A 18 4.98 -14.80 -1.77
CA VAL A 18 4.46 -13.46 -1.51
C VAL A 18 4.92 -12.48 -2.61
N ALA A 19 6.21 -12.52 -2.97
CA ALA A 19 6.76 -11.67 -4.01
C ALA A 19 6.11 -11.96 -5.37
N ALA A 20 5.84 -13.23 -5.69
CA ALA A 20 5.17 -13.63 -6.92
C ALA A 20 3.74 -13.11 -6.97
N LEU A 21 3.02 -13.16 -5.85
CA LEU A 21 1.67 -12.61 -5.74
C LEU A 21 1.67 -11.10 -5.95
N ASP A 22 2.60 -10.39 -5.34
CA ASP A 22 2.74 -8.95 -5.51
C ASP A 22 3.03 -8.59 -6.97
N ALA A 23 3.94 -9.32 -7.62
CA ALA A 23 4.26 -9.11 -9.03
C ALA A 23 3.02 -9.34 -9.93
N TYR A 24 2.22 -10.36 -9.63
CA TYR A 24 0.98 -10.61 -10.36
C TYR A 24 0.02 -9.44 -10.22
N VAL A 25 -0.18 -8.94 -9.01
CA VAL A 25 -1.06 -7.79 -8.75
C VAL A 25 -0.58 -6.56 -9.50
N GLN A 26 0.73 -6.29 -9.50
CA GLN A 26 1.32 -5.16 -10.22
C GLN A 26 1.07 -5.24 -11.73
N SER A 27 0.96 -6.44 -12.28
CA SER A 27 0.74 -6.67 -13.71
C SER A 27 -0.73 -6.89 -14.07
N SER A 28 -1.66 -6.74 -13.12
CA SER A 28 -3.08 -7.08 -13.29
C SER A 28 -3.87 -6.10 -14.16
N GLY A 29 -3.30 -4.96 -14.51
CA GLY A 29 -3.99 -3.92 -15.29
C GLY A 29 -4.66 -2.85 -14.44
N LEU A 30 -4.57 -2.94 -13.12
CA LEU A 30 -5.02 -1.87 -12.23
C LEU A 30 -4.05 -0.69 -12.32
N GLU A 31 -4.59 0.53 -12.23
CA GLU A 31 -3.78 1.74 -12.33
C GLU A 31 -2.72 1.76 -11.23
N PRO A 32 -1.44 2.06 -11.55
CA PRO A 32 -0.38 2.12 -10.53
C PRO A 32 -0.70 3.10 -9.38
N SER A 33 -1.32 4.24 -9.69
CA SER A 33 -1.71 5.22 -8.68
C SER A 33 -2.75 4.65 -7.72
N LEU A 34 -3.70 3.86 -8.23
CA LEU A 34 -4.71 3.20 -7.39
C LEU A 34 -4.07 2.15 -6.49
N LEU A 35 -3.14 1.36 -7.02
CA LEU A 35 -2.42 0.35 -6.23
C LEU A 35 -1.63 1.00 -5.10
N GLU A 36 -0.95 2.10 -5.36
CA GLU A 36 -0.19 2.81 -4.32
C GLU A 36 -1.11 3.42 -3.26
N LEU A 37 -2.25 3.93 -3.67
CA LEU A 37 -3.25 4.48 -2.74
C LEU A 37 -3.77 3.39 -1.79
N ILE A 38 -4.09 2.22 -2.34
CA ILE A 38 -4.54 1.05 -1.55
C ILE A 38 -3.45 0.60 -0.58
N LYS A 39 -2.21 0.47 -1.06
CA LYS A 39 -1.08 0.06 -0.23
C LYS A 39 -0.84 1.04 0.91
N MET A 40 -0.94 2.34 0.63
CA MET A 40 -0.80 3.37 1.65
C MET A 40 -1.90 3.24 2.72
N ARG A 41 -3.16 3.02 2.30
CA ARG A 41 -4.27 2.86 3.23
C ARG A 41 -4.12 1.62 4.10
N VAL A 42 -3.76 0.49 3.50
CA VAL A 42 -3.51 -0.76 4.24
C VAL A 42 -2.39 -0.54 5.26
N SER A 43 -1.35 0.17 4.86
CA SER A 43 -0.22 0.49 5.75
C SER A 43 -0.66 1.36 6.94
N GLN A 44 -1.57 2.29 6.74
CA GLN A 44 -2.16 3.09 7.82
C GLN A 44 -2.96 2.22 8.79
N ILE A 45 -3.81 1.34 8.25
CA ILE A 45 -4.62 0.42 9.07
C ILE A 45 -3.72 -0.49 9.89
N ASN A 46 -2.65 -1.00 9.28
CA ASN A 46 -1.70 -1.89 9.94
C ASN A 46 -0.75 -1.17 10.91
N GLY A 47 -0.66 0.16 10.83
CA GLY A 47 0.28 0.92 11.64
C GLY A 47 1.73 0.62 11.33
N CYS A 48 2.05 0.30 10.08
CA CYS A 48 3.40 -0.07 9.65
C CYS A 48 4.19 1.17 9.24
N ALA A 49 5.05 1.68 10.12
CA ALA A 49 5.82 2.89 9.86
C ALA A 49 6.74 2.76 8.64
N TYR A 50 7.39 1.61 8.47
CA TYR A 50 8.24 1.37 7.31
C TYR A 50 7.44 1.39 6.00
N CYS A 51 6.28 0.74 6.00
CA CYS A 51 5.41 0.69 4.83
C CYS A 51 4.90 2.07 4.45
N LEU A 52 4.49 2.86 5.44
CA LEU A 52 4.04 4.23 5.22
C LEU A 52 5.14 5.09 4.59
N HIS A 53 6.35 4.98 5.13
CA HIS A 53 7.50 5.71 4.60
C HIS A 53 7.80 5.31 3.16
N LEU A 54 7.80 4.01 2.88
CA LEU A 54 8.09 3.47 1.55
C LEU A 54 7.07 3.95 0.52
N HIS A 55 5.77 3.81 0.82
CA HIS A 55 4.72 4.14 -0.13
C HIS A 55 4.48 5.65 -0.27
N ALA A 56 4.76 6.42 0.76
CA ALA A 56 4.66 7.88 0.68
C ALA A 56 5.66 8.47 -0.32
N ARG A 57 6.74 7.75 -0.60
CA ARG A 57 7.77 8.18 -1.57
C ARG A 57 7.50 7.68 -2.98
N ALA A 58 6.49 6.83 -3.17
CA ALA A 58 6.16 6.30 -4.48
C ALA A 58 5.63 7.42 -5.39
N LYS A 59 5.98 7.31 -6.67
CA LYS A 59 5.55 8.29 -7.67
C LYS A 59 4.12 8.02 -8.09
N GLY A 60 3.43 9.08 -8.52
CA GLY A 60 2.11 8.96 -9.12
C GLY A 60 0.95 9.42 -8.25
N GLU A 61 1.23 9.82 -7.01
CA GLU A 61 0.19 10.33 -6.13
C GLU A 61 0.59 11.68 -5.55
N SER A 62 -0.38 12.56 -5.33
CA SER A 62 -0.11 13.87 -4.75
C SER A 62 0.12 13.75 -3.24
N GLU A 63 0.97 14.61 -2.71
CA GLU A 63 1.24 14.67 -1.28
C GLU A 63 -0.05 14.92 -0.49
N GLU A 64 -0.90 15.84 -0.96
CA GLU A 64 -2.16 16.17 -0.30
C GLU A 64 -3.08 14.94 -0.19
N ARG A 65 -3.19 14.15 -1.26
CA ARG A 65 -4.02 12.95 -1.25
C ARG A 65 -3.45 11.87 -0.33
N LEU A 66 -2.15 11.85 -0.12
CA LEU A 66 -1.52 10.89 0.78
C LEU A 66 -1.78 11.23 2.25
N TYR A 67 -1.57 12.48 2.67
CA TYR A 67 -1.78 12.79 4.08
C TYR A 67 -3.26 12.97 4.46
N LEU A 68 -4.16 13.18 3.50
CA LEU A 68 -5.61 13.21 3.77
C LEU A 68 -6.26 11.83 3.65
N LEU A 69 -5.50 10.80 3.30
CA LEU A 69 -6.04 9.48 3.02
C LEU A 69 -6.80 8.86 4.19
N ASP A 70 -6.36 9.11 5.42
CA ASP A 70 -7.06 8.60 6.61
C ASP A 70 -8.47 9.19 6.74
N ALA A 71 -8.71 10.36 6.15
CA ALA A 71 -10.00 11.03 6.11
C ALA A 71 -10.69 10.90 4.75
N TRP A 72 -10.43 9.84 4.01
CA TRP A 72 -10.89 9.68 2.62
C TRP A 72 -12.43 9.73 2.49
N ARG A 73 -13.15 9.28 3.52
CA ARG A 73 -14.63 9.27 3.48
C ARG A 73 -15.21 10.68 3.40
N GLU A 74 -14.57 11.62 4.03
CA GLU A 74 -15.02 13.02 4.09
C GLU A 74 -14.42 13.87 2.98
N SER A 75 -13.21 13.54 2.54
CA SER A 75 -12.47 14.34 1.57
C SER A 75 -13.08 14.23 0.15
N PRO A 76 -13.19 15.34 -0.59
CA PRO A 76 -13.66 15.31 -1.98
C PRO A 76 -12.59 14.91 -2.99
N LEU A 77 -11.36 14.61 -2.54
CA LEU A 77 -10.21 14.39 -3.42
C LEU A 77 -10.17 13.01 -4.09
N TYR A 78 -11.08 12.10 -3.70
CA TYR A 78 -11.05 10.72 -4.18
C TYR A 78 -12.24 10.42 -5.08
N THR A 79 -11.97 9.72 -6.19
CA THR A 79 -13.01 9.31 -7.12
C THR A 79 -13.90 8.22 -6.52
N ASN A 80 -15.06 7.98 -7.12
CA ASN A 80 -15.95 6.91 -6.67
C ASN A 80 -15.28 5.53 -6.75
N ARG A 81 -14.48 5.29 -7.78
CA ARG A 81 -13.69 4.06 -7.93
C ARG A 81 -12.69 3.90 -6.80
N GLU A 82 -11.98 4.96 -6.47
CA GLU A 82 -11.02 4.96 -5.37
C GLU A 82 -11.72 4.76 -4.03
N ARG A 83 -12.85 5.44 -3.82
CA ARG A 83 -13.63 5.30 -2.59
C ARG A 83 -14.14 3.86 -2.41
N ALA A 84 -14.55 3.21 -3.49
CA ALA A 84 -14.94 1.80 -3.44
C ALA A 84 -13.79 0.89 -3.04
N ALA A 85 -12.59 1.17 -3.55
CA ALA A 85 -11.40 0.39 -3.20
C ALA A 85 -10.96 0.62 -1.76
N LEU A 86 -11.16 1.83 -1.23
CA LEU A 86 -10.74 2.20 0.13
C LEU A 86 -11.73 1.72 1.22
N ALA A 87 -12.96 1.42 0.84
CA ALA A 87 -14.02 1.02 1.77
C ALA A 87 -13.74 -0.30 2.51
#